data_76d7035a72d4c20630e1954052250271
#
_entry.id   76d7035a72d4c20630e1954052250271
#
_cell.length_a   1.000
_cell.length_b   1.000
_cell.length_c   1.000
_cell.angle_alpha   90.00
_cell.angle_beta   90.00
_cell.angle_gamma   90.00
#
_symmetry.space_group_name_H-M   'P 1'
#
loop_
_entity.id
_entity.type
_entity.pdbx_description
1 polymer ?
#
loop_
_entity_poly.entity_id
_entity_poly.type
_entity_poly.pdbx_seq_one_letter_code
_entity_poly.pdbx_strand_id
1 'polypeptide(L)'
;MDRKLDQADFIRDISIEEFDHITDGVEDHVFSDEYLARKESIMKNSTKAKISKLGVKIAAAAGAIVVASPFVVNAATGGELFNKIWGNDGRDTIESHQEVFVEEGKIRDDGTPATYEVVMPKVEFVEVDPEVAARLVGNKMTTEPVVCQIGDTTVTVNAVVRDGMGLVAAYTIEKEGGVDCLNYSQLDNEAKGAWFRDDTNILFWFKEGSGKIWVDLENSTEDKLYCYEYMFEDSVVFGNEFCSPITDHITLMTQEYTMNRSDIFIQDPDKGDFAQYIKEENEYVIPVAEKLDTKMFYSEEKGYVKISPIAMIWDSTGGTETKGEDIDSVNSFKITFKDGSEYLVYDENTASYGYICGTDTGFIVLFNRLADTDNIAKITINGVDFT
;
A
#
# COMPACT_ATOMS: atom_id res chain seq x y z
N MET A 1 -18.01 -13.54 -27.36
CA MET A 1 -18.02 -14.37 -26.14
C MET A 1 -17.50 -13.43 -25.06
N ASP A 2 -18.44 -12.69 -24.42
CA ASP A 2 -18.12 -11.62 -23.50
C ASP A 2 -17.57 -12.25 -22.22
N ARG A 3 -16.26 -12.18 -22.03
CA ARG A 3 -15.70 -12.35 -20.69
C ARG A 3 -16.08 -11.11 -19.90
N LYS A 4 -16.96 -11.24 -18.93
CA LYS A 4 -17.02 -10.31 -17.82
C LYS A 4 -15.64 -10.37 -17.19
N LEU A 5 -14.88 -9.28 -17.27
CA LEU A 5 -13.72 -9.08 -16.41
C LEU A 5 -14.23 -9.21 -14.98
N ASP A 6 -13.64 -10.11 -14.22
CA ASP A 6 -14.03 -10.34 -12.84
C ASP A 6 -13.65 -9.10 -12.04
N GLN A 7 -14.53 -8.64 -11.15
CA GLN A 7 -14.26 -7.50 -10.28
C GLN A 7 -13.00 -7.71 -9.43
N ALA A 8 -12.65 -8.98 -9.16
CA ALA A 8 -11.44 -9.34 -8.47
C ALA A 8 -10.15 -8.95 -9.23
N ASP A 9 -10.14 -8.99 -10.56
CA ASP A 9 -9.01 -8.51 -11.36
C ASP A 9 -8.79 -7.00 -11.22
N PHE A 10 -9.85 -6.26 -10.91
CA PHE A 10 -9.80 -4.83 -10.72
C PHE A 10 -9.33 -4.42 -9.31
N ILE A 11 -9.50 -5.30 -8.36
CA ILE A 11 -9.11 -5.11 -6.96
C ILE A 11 -7.59 -5.26 -6.76
N ARG A 12 -6.91 -5.93 -7.68
CA ARG A 12 -5.45 -5.90 -7.73
C ARG A 12 -5.03 -4.50 -8.11
N ASP A 13 -4.25 -3.86 -7.27
CA ASP A 13 -3.53 -2.65 -7.65
C ASP A 13 -2.43 -3.05 -8.63
N ILE A 14 -2.88 -3.35 -9.84
CA ILE A 14 -2.01 -3.66 -10.96
C ILE A 14 -1.53 -2.31 -11.44
N SER A 15 -0.22 -2.09 -11.46
CA SER A 15 0.33 -0.97 -12.19
C SER A 15 -0.20 -1.01 -13.63
N ILE A 16 -0.47 0.14 -14.20
CA ILE A 16 -1.04 0.27 -15.56
C ILE A 16 -0.26 -0.59 -16.58
N GLU A 17 1.01 -0.89 -16.31
CA GLU A 17 1.90 -1.71 -17.14
C GLU A 17 1.63 -3.22 -17.07
N GLU A 18 0.94 -3.72 -16.04
CA GLU A 18 0.61 -5.16 -15.92
C GLU A 18 -0.66 -5.55 -16.67
N PHE A 19 -1.49 -4.57 -17.11
CA PHE A 19 -2.67 -4.82 -17.93
C PHE A 19 -2.36 -5.34 -19.34
N ASP A 20 -1.15 -5.12 -19.84
CA ASP A 20 -0.77 -5.50 -21.22
C ASP A 20 -0.62 -7.00 -21.46
N HIS A 21 -0.68 -7.86 -20.44
CA HIS A 21 -0.41 -9.27 -20.57
C HIS A 21 -1.58 -10.23 -20.26
N ILE A 22 -2.80 -9.72 -20.10
CA ILE A 22 -3.99 -10.57 -19.97
C ILE A 22 -4.53 -10.90 -21.37
N THR A 23 -3.73 -11.56 -22.18
CA THR A 23 -4.22 -12.27 -23.36
C THR A 23 -3.77 -13.71 -23.31
N ASP A 24 -4.78 -14.59 -23.30
CA ASP A 24 -4.75 -16.02 -23.59
C ASP A 24 -4.20 -16.96 -22.49
N GLY A 25 -5.16 -17.56 -21.78
CA GLY A 25 -5.05 -18.93 -21.24
C GLY A 25 -4.22 -19.02 -19.99
N VAL A 26 -4.94 -19.23 -18.92
CA VAL A 26 -4.53 -19.81 -17.64
C VAL A 26 -3.25 -20.61 -17.74
N GLU A 27 -2.12 -20.02 -17.41
CA GLU A 27 -0.93 -20.69 -16.90
C GLU A 27 -0.08 -19.65 -16.15
N ASP A 28 0.16 -19.93 -14.85
CA ASP A 28 1.10 -19.29 -13.95
C ASP A 28 1.20 -17.75 -14.03
N HIS A 29 0.71 -17.07 -12.99
CA HIS A 29 0.98 -15.65 -12.78
C HIS A 29 2.48 -15.42 -12.68
N VAL A 30 3.07 -15.12 -13.82
CA VAL A 30 4.45 -14.62 -13.88
C VAL A 30 4.35 -13.11 -13.79
N PHE A 31 4.90 -12.53 -12.70
CA PHE A 31 5.14 -11.09 -12.66
C PHE A 31 5.81 -10.65 -13.95
N SER A 32 5.48 -9.47 -14.48
CA SER A 32 6.07 -9.00 -15.72
C SER A 32 7.60 -9.09 -15.61
N ASP A 33 8.25 -9.51 -16.69
CA ASP A 33 9.71 -9.59 -16.75
C ASP A 33 10.36 -8.25 -16.35
N GLU A 34 9.64 -7.17 -16.54
CA GLU A 34 10.05 -5.82 -16.21
C GLU A 34 9.99 -5.53 -14.70
N TYR A 35 8.95 -6.00 -14.01
CA TYR A 35 8.88 -5.94 -12.55
C TYR A 35 9.96 -6.82 -11.91
N LEU A 36 10.14 -8.05 -12.41
CA LEU A 36 11.19 -8.95 -11.94
C LEU A 36 12.59 -8.40 -12.24
N ALA A 37 12.79 -7.80 -13.41
CA ALA A 37 14.04 -7.14 -13.77
C ALA A 37 14.30 -5.91 -12.91
N ARG A 38 13.26 -5.12 -12.62
CA ARG A 38 13.32 -3.95 -11.72
C ARG A 38 13.67 -4.37 -10.29
N LYS A 39 12.98 -5.38 -9.77
CA LYS A 39 13.26 -5.96 -8.46
C LYS A 39 14.66 -6.60 -8.41
N GLU A 40 15.05 -7.34 -9.42
CA GLU A 40 16.36 -7.99 -9.51
C GLU A 40 17.51 -6.97 -9.67
N SER A 41 17.29 -5.86 -10.38
CA SER A 41 18.24 -4.75 -10.50
C SER A 41 18.45 -4.06 -9.15
N ILE A 42 17.38 -3.75 -8.44
CA ILE A 42 17.43 -3.17 -7.09
C ILE A 42 18.19 -4.12 -6.13
N MET A 43 17.88 -5.41 -6.15
CA MET A 43 18.53 -6.39 -5.28
C MET A 43 19.99 -6.64 -5.63
N LYS A 44 20.37 -6.70 -6.91
CA LYS A 44 21.78 -6.89 -7.34
C LYS A 44 22.66 -5.70 -7.00
N ASN A 45 22.10 -4.50 -6.97
CA ASN A 45 22.85 -3.29 -6.64
C ASN A 45 23.02 -3.15 -5.12
N SER A 46 22.04 -3.57 -4.32
CA SER A 46 22.15 -3.57 -2.86
C SER A 46 23.25 -4.52 -2.32
N THR A 47 23.48 -5.63 -3.00
CA THR A 47 24.53 -6.61 -2.62
C THR A 47 25.93 -6.21 -3.08
N LYS A 48 26.08 -5.25 -3.97
CA LYS A 48 27.39 -4.76 -4.46
C LYS A 48 27.84 -3.43 -3.86
N ALA A 49 27.01 -2.76 -3.08
CA ALA A 49 27.44 -1.61 -2.31
C ALA A 49 28.49 -2.08 -1.31
N LYS A 50 29.76 -2.01 -1.71
CA LYS A 50 30.85 -1.98 -0.75
C LYS A 50 30.48 -0.92 0.26
N ILE A 51 30.38 -1.32 1.52
CA ILE A 51 30.36 -0.43 2.67
C ILE A 51 31.60 0.46 2.53
N SER A 52 31.51 1.51 1.75
CA SER A 52 32.44 2.60 1.86
C SER A 52 32.10 3.19 3.23
N LYS A 53 33.10 3.20 4.11
CA LYS A 53 33.08 3.93 5.37
C LYS A 53 32.99 5.43 5.08
N LEU A 54 31.90 5.86 4.48
CA LEU A 54 31.52 7.25 4.44
C LEU A 54 30.55 7.45 5.59
N GLY A 55 31.06 8.19 6.57
CA GLY A 55 30.43 8.36 7.86
C GLY A 55 28.96 8.70 7.73
N VAL A 56 28.22 8.12 8.62
CA VAL A 56 26.95 8.64 9.10
C VAL A 56 27.15 10.14 9.37
N LYS A 57 26.90 10.95 8.38
CA LYS A 57 26.66 12.37 8.58
C LYS A 57 25.25 12.45 9.16
N ILE A 58 25.18 12.27 10.47
CA ILE A 58 24.13 12.89 11.26
C ILE A 58 24.28 14.39 10.95
N ALA A 59 23.57 14.86 9.97
CA ALA A 59 23.31 16.28 9.83
C ALA A 59 22.31 16.62 10.95
N ALA A 60 22.85 16.80 12.14
CA ALA A 60 22.20 17.59 13.16
C ALA A 60 22.18 19.02 12.65
N ALA A 61 21.32 19.32 11.70
CA ALA A 61 20.81 20.65 11.45
C ALA A 61 19.86 20.93 12.63
N ALA A 62 20.46 21.37 13.73
CA ALA A 62 19.76 21.96 14.84
C ALA A 62 19.10 23.23 14.38
N GLY A 63 17.90 23.11 13.91
CA GLY A 63 16.92 24.14 13.69
C GLY A 63 15.58 23.51 13.95
N ALA A 64 15.35 23.13 15.20
CA ALA A 64 14.05 22.65 15.65
C ALA A 64 13.05 23.82 15.56
N ILE A 65 12.53 24.05 14.37
CA ILE A 65 11.16 24.50 14.28
C ILE A 65 10.35 23.23 14.52
N VAL A 66 10.00 23.00 15.78
CA VAL A 66 8.89 22.15 16.16
C VAL A 66 7.64 22.88 15.66
N VAL A 67 7.41 22.86 14.37
CA VAL A 67 6.06 22.97 13.87
C VAL A 67 5.44 21.67 14.34
N ALA A 68 4.61 21.76 15.37
CA ALA A 68 3.83 20.62 15.83
C ALA A 68 3.07 20.09 14.60
N SER A 69 3.64 19.06 13.98
CA SER A 69 2.92 18.33 12.93
C SER A 69 1.62 17.86 13.57
N PRO A 70 0.48 17.94 12.88
CA PRO A 70 -0.77 17.36 13.37
C PRO A 70 -0.57 15.93 13.89
N PHE A 71 0.38 15.18 13.32
CA PHE A 71 0.76 13.86 13.76
C PHE A 71 1.38 13.79 15.17
N VAL A 72 2.17 14.80 15.60
CA VAL A 72 2.77 14.84 16.94
C VAL A 72 1.76 15.21 18.01
N VAL A 73 0.82 16.11 17.68
CA VAL A 73 -0.27 16.48 18.62
C VAL A 73 -1.19 15.29 18.87
N ASN A 74 -1.32 14.39 17.92
CA ASN A 74 -2.25 13.28 17.96
C ASN A 74 -1.82 12.07 18.77
N ALA A 75 -0.52 11.80 18.90
CA ALA A 75 -0.03 10.83 19.86
C ALA A 75 -0.43 11.21 21.30
N ALA A 76 -0.65 12.52 21.55
CA ALA A 76 -1.13 13.04 22.84
C ALA A 76 -2.66 13.11 22.94
N THR A 77 -3.40 13.14 21.82
CA THR A 77 -4.86 13.31 21.78
C THR A 77 -5.62 12.06 21.33
N GLY A 78 -4.91 11.01 20.87
CA GLY A 78 -5.43 9.64 20.69
C GLY A 78 -6.52 9.42 19.63
N GLY A 79 -7.05 10.45 19.01
CA GLY A 79 -8.23 10.30 18.17
C GLY A 79 -8.04 10.69 16.70
N GLU A 80 -7.50 11.87 16.43
CA GLU A 80 -7.48 12.43 15.06
C GLU A 80 -6.59 11.63 14.10
N LEU A 81 -5.39 11.20 14.49
CA LEU A 81 -4.50 10.44 13.63
C LEU A 81 -5.11 9.10 13.20
N PHE A 82 -5.75 8.41 14.16
CA PHE A 82 -6.40 7.15 13.84
C PHE A 82 -7.58 7.34 12.88
N ASN A 83 -8.35 8.43 13.04
CA ASN A 83 -9.42 8.76 12.11
C ASN A 83 -8.89 9.12 10.72
N LYS A 84 -7.73 9.77 10.63
CA LYS A 84 -7.09 10.09 9.35
C LYS A 84 -6.58 8.85 8.62
N ILE A 85 -6.00 7.91 9.35
CA ILE A 85 -5.47 6.67 8.76
C ILE A 85 -6.61 5.68 8.48
N TRP A 86 -7.45 5.36 9.47
CA TRP A 86 -8.44 4.27 9.38
C TRP A 86 -9.89 4.73 9.53
N GLY A 87 -10.14 6.01 9.67
CA GLY A 87 -11.46 6.56 9.90
C GLY A 87 -12.05 7.24 8.67
N ASN A 88 -13.07 8.05 8.94
CA ASN A 88 -13.77 8.83 7.93
C ASN A 88 -13.32 10.30 7.86
N ASP A 89 -12.30 10.70 8.60
CA ASP A 89 -11.84 12.09 8.64
C ASP A 89 -11.32 12.52 7.27
N GLY A 90 -11.99 13.51 6.68
CA GLY A 90 -11.70 13.99 5.32
C GLY A 90 -12.05 13.01 4.20
N ARG A 91 -12.77 11.91 4.49
CA ARG A 91 -13.16 10.90 3.50
C ARG A 91 -14.65 10.59 3.61
N ASP A 92 -15.37 10.92 2.54
CA ASP A 92 -16.77 10.54 2.40
C ASP A 92 -16.90 9.11 1.88
N THR A 93 -18.03 8.47 2.18
CA THR A 93 -18.40 7.22 1.54
C THR A 93 -18.46 7.41 0.05
N ILE A 94 -17.75 6.58 -0.70
CA ILE A 94 -17.80 6.56 -2.18
C ILE A 94 -18.94 5.63 -2.57
N GLU A 95 -19.97 6.17 -3.19
CA GLU A 95 -21.05 5.34 -3.72
C GLU A 95 -20.60 4.58 -4.97
N SER A 96 -21.17 3.40 -5.20
CA SER A 96 -20.92 2.62 -6.41
C SER A 96 -21.18 3.46 -7.66
N HIS A 97 -20.23 3.48 -8.58
CA HIS A 97 -20.28 4.29 -9.80
C HIS A 97 -19.64 3.57 -10.98
N GLN A 98 -19.87 4.08 -12.20
CA GLN A 98 -19.23 3.56 -13.41
C GLN A 98 -18.01 4.42 -13.74
N GLU A 99 -16.88 3.76 -14.01
CA GLU A 99 -15.70 4.39 -14.59
C GLU A 99 -15.46 3.86 -16.01
N VAL A 100 -14.89 4.74 -16.85
CA VAL A 100 -14.52 4.41 -18.23
C VAL A 100 -13.00 4.41 -18.32
N PHE A 101 -12.43 3.27 -18.66
CA PHE A 101 -10.99 3.11 -18.84
C PHE A 101 -10.65 3.07 -20.32
N VAL A 102 -9.50 3.64 -20.67
CA VAL A 102 -8.92 3.54 -22.01
C VAL A 102 -8.14 2.22 -22.07
N GLU A 103 -8.44 1.41 -23.08
CA GLU A 103 -7.70 0.17 -23.33
C GLU A 103 -6.43 0.54 -24.11
N GLU A 104 -5.27 0.49 -23.44
CA GLU A 104 -4.00 0.87 -24.01
C GLU A 104 -3.65 0.02 -25.24
N GLY A 105 -3.08 0.69 -26.24
CA GLY A 105 -2.68 0.02 -27.49
C GLY A 105 -3.82 -0.41 -28.40
N LYS A 106 -5.09 -0.32 -27.98
CA LYS A 106 -6.24 -0.65 -28.82
C LYS A 106 -6.94 0.58 -29.36
N ILE A 107 -7.04 0.66 -30.67
CA ILE A 107 -7.72 1.72 -31.41
C ILE A 107 -8.92 1.12 -32.12
N ARG A 108 -10.07 1.79 -31.99
CA ARG A 108 -11.32 1.43 -32.71
C ARG A 108 -11.19 1.71 -34.21
N ASP A 109 -12.08 1.15 -35.01
CA ASP A 109 -12.12 1.34 -36.47
C ASP A 109 -12.28 2.82 -36.89
N ASP A 110 -12.83 3.65 -36.02
CA ASP A 110 -13.00 5.10 -36.22
C ASP A 110 -11.74 5.92 -35.82
N GLY A 111 -10.68 5.28 -35.38
CA GLY A 111 -9.42 5.91 -34.95
C GLY A 111 -9.42 6.43 -33.50
N THR A 112 -10.48 6.18 -32.73
CA THR A 112 -10.50 6.54 -31.30
C THR A 112 -9.94 5.41 -30.45
N PRO A 113 -9.36 5.72 -29.25
CA PRO A 113 -8.95 4.70 -28.30
C PRO A 113 -10.12 3.80 -27.91
N ALA A 114 -9.88 2.50 -27.81
CA ALA A 114 -10.86 1.58 -27.25
C ALA A 114 -11.06 1.89 -25.75
N THR A 115 -12.30 1.75 -25.26
CA THR A 115 -12.64 1.98 -23.87
C THR A 115 -13.51 0.83 -23.36
N TYR A 116 -13.40 0.55 -22.08
CA TYR A 116 -14.30 -0.35 -21.37
C TYR A 116 -14.84 0.33 -20.10
N GLU A 117 -16.00 -0.11 -19.66
CA GLU A 117 -16.67 0.42 -18.47
C GLU A 117 -16.56 -0.61 -17.35
N VAL A 118 -16.23 -0.12 -16.14
CA VAL A 118 -16.17 -0.93 -14.92
C VAL A 118 -17.08 -0.31 -13.88
N VAL A 119 -17.85 -1.13 -13.20
CA VAL A 119 -18.63 -0.70 -12.04
C VAL A 119 -17.71 -0.74 -10.82
N MET A 120 -17.40 0.42 -10.30
CA MET A 120 -16.64 0.56 -9.05
C MET A 120 -17.58 0.27 -7.88
N PRO A 121 -17.23 -0.62 -6.97
CA PRO A 121 -18.06 -0.92 -5.82
C PRO A 121 -18.07 0.23 -4.82
N LYS A 122 -19.05 0.21 -3.91
CA LYS A 122 -19.15 1.16 -2.81
C LYS A 122 -17.99 0.96 -1.83
N VAL A 123 -17.38 2.07 -1.39
CA VAL A 123 -16.35 2.09 -0.34
C VAL A 123 -16.84 2.89 0.86
N GLU A 124 -16.92 2.26 2.02
CA GLU A 124 -17.34 2.91 3.26
C GLU A 124 -16.15 3.21 4.16
N PHE A 125 -16.09 4.46 4.65
CA PHE A 125 -15.22 4.87 5.73
C PHE A 125 -16.04 5.10 6.99
N VAL A 126 -15.57 4.65 8.13
CA VAL A 126 -16.26 4.77 9.42
C VAL A 126 -15.37 5.43 10.45
N GLU A 127 -15.98 6.22 11.33
CA GLU A 127 -15.27 6.87 12.43
C GLU A 127 -14.57 5.82 13.31
N VAL A 128 -13.35 6.12 13.71
CA VAL A 128 -12.59 5.28 14.64
C VAL A 128 -12.94 5.63 16.06
N ASP A 129 -13.34 4.64 16.84
CA ASP A 129 -13.49 4.79 18.30
C ASP A 129 -12.10 5.00 18.95
N PRO A 130 -11.85 6.17 19.58
CA PRO A 130 -10.56 6.49 20.17
C PRO A 130 -10.14 5.53 21.30
N GLU A 131 -11.07 4.96 22.06
CA GLU A 131 -10.77 4.01 23.13
C GLU A 131 -10.34 2.66 22.55
N VAL A 132 -11.02 2.23 21.49
CA VAL A 132 -10.64 1.02 20.72
C VAL A 132 -9.26 1.21 20.09
N ALA A 133 -9.01 2.34 19.45
CA ALA A 133 -7.72 2.65 18.84
C ALA A 133 -6.58 2.67 19.86
N ALA A 134 -6.79 3.34 21.00
CA ALA A 134 -5.79 3.39 22.08
C ALA A 134 -5.50 2.00 22.67
N ARG A 135 -6.50 1.13 22.75
CA ARG A 135 -6.34 -0.24 23.24
C ARG A 135 -5.61 -1.14 22.24
N LEU A 136 -5.94 -1.04 20.97
CA LEU A 136 -5.41 -1.94 19.93
C LEU A 136 -4.02 -1.53 19.45
N VAL A 137 -3.82 -0.23 19.24
CA VAL A 137 -2.58 0.32 18.70
C VAL A 137 -1.69 0.86 19.82
N GLY A 138 -2.21 1.75 20.65
CA GLY A 138 -1.53 2.26 21.85
C GLY A 138 -0.09 2.69 21.60
N ASN A 139 0.85 2.07 22.32
CA ASN A 139 2.28 2.33 22.20
C ASN A 139 3.00 1.52 21.11
N LYS A 140 2.25 0.76 20.30
CA LYS A 140 2.79 -0.03 19.18
C LYS A 140 2.90 0.78 17.87
N MET A 141 2.77 2.09 17.95
CA MET A 141 3.00 3.01 16.84
C MET A 141 4.24 3.85 17.13
N THR A 142 5.18 3.88 16.19
CA THR A 142 6.31 4.80 16.24
C THR A 142 5.84 6.19 15.83
N THR A 143 6.22 7.21 16.60
CA THR A 143 5.83 8.60 16.35
C THR A 143 7.02 9.57 16.39
N GLU A 144 8.25 9.06 16.47
CA GLU A 144 9.45 9.88 16.36
C GLU A 144 9.70 10.21 14.87
N PRO A 145 9.63 11.51 14.49
CA PRO A 145 9.76 11.86 13.08
C PRO A 145 11.15 11.60 12.54
N VAL A 146 11.22 11.02 11.32
CA VAL A 146 12.46 10.86 10.57
C VAL A 146 12.40 11.73 9.32
N VAL A 147 13.34 12.68 9.20
CA VAL A 147 13.42 13.62 8.08
C VAL A 147 14.36 13.08 7.03
N CYS A 148 13.87 12.97 5.81
CA CYS A 148 14.57 12.45 4.64
C CYS A 148 14.63 13.53 3.57
N GLN A 149 15.78 13.76 2.95
CA GLN A 149 15.98 14.77 1.92
C GLN A 149 16.22 14.13 0.57
N ILE A 150 15.55 14.62 -0.49
CA ILE A 150 15.71 14.16 -1.88
C ILE A 150 15.77 15.41 -2.77
N GLY A 151 16.96 15.83 -3.18
CA GLY A 151 17.10 17.07 -3.92
C GLY A 151 16.52 18.27 -3.14
N ASP A 152 15.53 18.92 -3.70
CA ASP A 152 14.78 20.04 -3.10
C ASP A 152 13.49 19.61 -2.37
N THR A 153 13.22 18.31 -2.29
CA THR A 153 12.03 17.74 -1.67
C THR A 153 12.39 17.12 -0.32
N THR A 154 11.56 17.39 0.68
CA THR A 154 11.70 16.82 2.04
C THR A 154 10.55 15.84 2.29
N VAL A 155 10.89 14.60 2.66
CA VAL A 155 9.93 13.61 3.15
C VAL A 155 10.15 13.43 4.65
N THR A 156 9.10 13.63 5.44
CA THR A 156 9.15 13.40 6.89
C THR A 156 8.21 12.25 7.25
N VAL A 157 8.77 11.11 7.64
CA VAL A 157 7.98 9.98 8.15
C VAL A 157 7.64 10.29 9.61
N ASN A 158 6.34 10.42 9.89
CA ASN A 158 5.83 10.90 11.19
C ASN A 158 5.32 9.77 12.09
N ALA A 159 4.79 8.70 11.50
CA ALA A 159 4.31 7.56 12.26
C ALA A 159 4.39 6.28 11.42
N VAL A 160 4.66 5.17 12.09
CA VAL A 160 4.59 3.83 11.48
C VAL A 160 3.95 2.88 12.47
N VAL A 161 3.03 2.06 11.98
CA VAL A 161 2.43 0.94 12.70
C VAL A 161 2.48 -0.30 11.83
N ARG A 162 2.68 -1.48 12.42
CA ARG A 162 2.76 -2.75 11.70
C ARG A 162 2.23 -3.93 12.49
N ASP A 163 1.94 -5.04 11.82
CA ASP A 163 1.43 -6.26 12.45
C ASP A 163 2.17 -7.54 12.04
N GLY A 164 3.13 -7.43 11.12
CA GLY A 164 3.86 -8.56 10.55
C GLY A 164 3.14 -9.22 9.36
N MET A 165 2.10 -8.57 8.83
CA MET A 165 1.45 -8.86 7.54
C MET A 165 1.50 -7.61 6.67
N GLY A 166 1.27 -6.47 7.29
CA GLY A 166 1.31 -5.18 6.66
C GLY A 166 1.77 -4.08 7.62
N LEU A 167 1.95 -2.91 7.07
CA LEU A 167 2.31 -1.70 7.79
C LEU A 167 1.60 -0.49 7.19
N VAL A 168 1.40 0.53 8.00
CA VAL A 168 0.91 1.83 7.57
C VAL A 168 1.89 2.88 8.02
N ALA A 169 2.34 3.70 7.06
CA ALA A 169 3.20 4.85 7.31
C ALA A 169 2.43 6.15 7.07
N ALA A 170 2.54 7.09 7.99
CA ALA A 170 2.06 8.46 7.84
C ALA A 170 3.26 9.38 7.65
N TYR A 171 3.28 10.15 6.56
CA TYR A 171 4.40 11.03 6.23
C TYR A 171 3.95 12.31 5.53
N THR A 172 4.82 13.32 5.51
CA THR A 172 4.61 14.53 4.71
C THR A 172 5.65 14.59 3.60
N ILE A 173 5.25 15.18 2.48
CA ILE A 173 6.14 15.57 1.39
C ILE A 173 6.09 17.08 1.28
N GLU A 174 7.23 17.74 1.33
CA GLU A 174 7.34 19.20 1.28
C GLU A 174 8.32 19.63 0.20
N LYS A 175 7.91 20.59 -0.65
CA LYS A 175 8.74 21.19 -1.69
C LYS A 175 8.30 22.61 -1.94
N GLU A 176 9.25 23.58 -1.84
CA GLU A 176 8.98 24.98 -2.19
C GLU A 176 8.64 25.10 -3.68
N GLY A 177 7.52 25.75 -3.98
CA GLY A 177 7.03 25.92 -5.35
C GLY A 177 6.17 24.78 -5.88
N GLY A 178 5.79 23.85 -5.01
CA GLY A 178 4.83 22.78 -5.27
C GLY A 178 5.43 21.37 -5.29
N VAL A 179 4.73 20.45 -4.63
CA VAL A 179 5.05 19.02 -4.68
C VAL A 179 4.58 18.45 -6.00
N ASP A 180 5.51 18.03 -6.84
CA ASP A 180 5.27 17.59 -8.22
C ASP A 180 5.59 16.09 -8.45
N CYS A 181 5.96 15.35 -7.42
CA CYS A 181 6.37 13.95 -7.55
C CYS A 181 5.21 12.94 -7.56
N LEU A 182 4.01 13.34 -7.13
CA LEU A 182 2.84 12.48 -7.09
C LEU A 182 1.76 12.94 -8.06
N ASN A 183 1.10 11.95 -8.64
CA ASN A 183 -0.12 12.11 -9.42
C ASN A 183 -1.31 11.74 -8.53
N TYR A 184 -2.24 12.65 -8.34
CA TYR A 184 -3.48 12.41 -7.61
C TYR A 184 -4.54 13.41 -8.05
N SER A 185 -5.77 12.95 -8.15
CA SER A 185 -6.98 13.77 -8.22
C SER A 185 -7.87 13.38 -7.06
N GLN A 186 -8.94 14.10 -6.79
CA GLN A 186 -9.83 13.71 -5.70
C GLN A 186 -10.39 12.30 -5.93
N LEU A 187 -10.94 12.03 -7.11
CA LEU A 187 -11.53 10.74 -7.44
C LEU A 187 -10.48 9.62 -7.45
N ASP A 188 -9.34 9.84 -8.10
CA ASP A 188 -8.28 8.84 -8.15
C ASP A 188 -7.73 8.55 -6.75
N ASN A 189 -7.49 9.59 -5.94
CA ASN A 189 -6.99 9.43 -4.58
C ASN A 189 -7.94 8.60 -3.71
N GLU A 190 -9.23 8.79 -3.85
CA GLU A 190 -10.24 8.02 -3.11
C GLU A 190 -10.39 6.59 -3.63
N ALA A 191 -10.37 6.39 -4.94
CA ALA A 191 -10.58 5.09 -5.56
C ALA A 191 -9.30 4.25 -5.71
N LYS A 192 -8.22 4.84 -6.20
CA LYS A 192 -6.99 4.14 -6.62
C LYS A 192 -5.77 4.47 -5.77
N GLY A 193 -5.77 5.60 -5.05
CA GLY A 193 -4.62 6.18 -4.41
C GLY A 193 -3.78 7.06 -5.33
N ALA A 194 -2.74 7.66 -4.76
CA ALA A 194 -1.77 8.46 -5.48
C ALA A 194 -0.60 7.58 -5.97
N TRP A 195 0.02 7.98 -7.06
CA TRP A 195 1.18 7.28 -7.62
C TRP A 195 2.27 8.25 -8.06
N PHE A 196 3.50 7.75 -8.14
CA PHE A 196 4.63 8.57 -8.57
C PHE A 196 4.53 8.94 -10.05
N ARG A 197 4.78 10.21 -10.35
CA ARG A 197 4.84 10.71 -11.72
C ARG A 197 6.15 10.31 -12.38
N ASP A 198 6.11 9.96 -13.65
CA ASP A 198 7.31 9.64 -14.42
C ASP A 198 8.01 10.88 -15.00
N ASP A 199 7.30 12.01 -15.10
CA ASP A 199 7.87 13.30 -15.54
C ASP A 199 8.58 14.08 -14.41
N THR A 200 9.03 13.37 -13.38
CA THR A 200 9.84 13.89 -12.26
C THR A 200 11.19 13.17 -12.20
N ASN A 201 12.16 13.84 -11.57
CA ASN A 201 13.51 13.29 -11.38
C ASN A 201 13.74 12.72 -9.99
N ILE A 202 12.70 12.57 -9.16
CA ILE A 202 12.81 11.97 -7.84
C ILE A 202 11.91 10.75 -7.70
N LEU A 203 12.35 9.80 -6.88
CA LEU A 203 11.59 8.63 -6.47
C LEU A 203 11.96 8.27 -5.04
N PHE A 204 11.00 7.82 -4.26
CA PHE A 204 11.27 7.19 -2.97
C PHE A 204 10.29 6.03 -2.76
N TRP A 205 10.67 5.08 -1.92
CA TRP A 205 9.83 3.93 -1.58
C TRP A 205 10.31 3.29 -0.28
N PHE A 206 9.44 2.58 0.38
CA PHE A 206 9.81 1.74 1.52
C PHE A 206 10.34 0.40 1.00
N LYS A 207 11.55 0.02 1.40
CA LYS A 207 12.28 -1.15 0.88
C LYS A 207 11.62 -2.48 1.25
N GLU A 208 10.96 -2.53 2.40
CA GLU A 208 10.38 -3.72 3.00
C GLU A 208 8.86 -3.83 2.76
N GLY A 209 8.27 -2.91 2.01
CA GLY A 209 6.83 -2.87 1.78
C GLY A 209 6.46 -2.34 0.41
N SER A 210 5.37 -2.87 -0.10
CA SER A 210 4.73 -2.42 -1.34
C SER A 210 3.28 -2.08 -1.06
N GLY A 211 2.81 -0.93 -1.59
CA GLY A 211 1.50 -0.50 -1.18
C GLY A 211 0.89 0.64 -1.96
N LYS A 212 -0.09 1.27 -1.34
CA LYS A 212 -0.97 2.28 -1.89
C LYS A 212 -0.86 3.56 -1.08
N ILE A 213 -0.59 4.67 -1.76
CA ILE A 213 -0.47 6.00 -1.16
C ILE A 213 -1.83 6.71 -1.19
N TRP A 214 -2.20 7.31 -0.06
CA TRP A 214 -3.32 8.23 0.06
C TRP A 214 -2.83 9.61 0.43
N VAL A 215 -3.39 10.64 -0.22
CA VAL A 215 -3.13 12.04 0.10
C VAL A 215 -4.33 12.61 0.86
N ASP A 216 -4.11 13.17 2.03
CA ASP A 216 -5.11 13.93 2.77
C ASP A 216 -5.33 15.28 2.08
N LEU A 217 -6.29 15.32 1.17
CA LEU A 217 -6.55 16.49 0.33
C LEU A 217 -7.06 17.69 1.15
N GLU A 218 -7.73 17.46 2.27
CA GLU A 218 -8.29 18.52 3.11
C GLU A 218 -7.19 19.33 3.81
N ASN A 219 -6.13 18.64 4.27
CA ASN A 219 -5.05 19.26 5.01
C ASN A 219 -3.81 19.56 4.17
N SER A 220 -3.76 19.05 2.94
CA SER A 220 -2.64 19.28 2.02
C SER A 220 -2.73 20.65 1.33
N THR A 221 -1.56 21.17 0.96
CA THR A 221 -1.39 22.35 0.11
C THR A 221 -0.48 22.00 -1.05
N GLU A 222 -0.33 22.90 -2.03
CA GLU A 222 0.58 22.69 -3.17
C GLU A 222 2.02 22.42 -2.71
N ASP A 223 2.50 23.06 -1.65
CA ASP A 223 3.87 22.93 -1.15
C ASP A 223 4.03 21.82 -0.10
N LYS A 224 2.95 21.25 0.39
CA LYS A 224 2.98 20.23 1.45
C LYS A 224 1.83 19.25 1.34
N LEU A 225 2.17 17.99 1.11
CA LEU A 225 1.21 16.89 1.12
C LEU A 225 1.31 16.09 2.41
N TYR A 226 0.17 15.70 2.95
CA TYR A 226 0.04 14.72 4.03
C TYR A 226 -0.38 13.39 3.41
N CYS A 227 0.45 12.36 3.61
CA CYS A 227 0.29 11.07 2.95
C CYS A 227 0.16 9.94 3.97
N TYR A 228 -0.66 8.96 3.63
CA TYR A 228 -0.77 7.68 4.33
C TYR A 228 -0.51 6.58 3.32
N GLU A 229 0.41 5.68 3.63
CA GLU A 229 0.74 4.57 2.74
C GLU A 229 0.44 3.25 3.44
N TYR A 230 -0.44 2.47 2.82
CA TYR A 230 -0.81 1.12 3.25
C TYR A 230 0.04 0.14 2.47
N MET A 231 0.88 -0.61 3.15
CA MET A 231 1.86 -1.49 2.53
C MET A 231 1.75 -2.91 3.07
N PHE A 232 1.90 -3.91 2.22
CA PHE A 232 2.19 -5.27 2.65
C PHE A 232 3.66 -5.37 3.08
N GLU A 233 3.94 -6.20 4.09
CA GLU A 233 5.34 -6.61 4.32
C GLU A 233 5.76 -7.55 3.18
N ASP A 234 6.69 -7.11 2.33
CA ASP A 234 7.14 -7.83 1.13
C ASP A 234 7.59 -9.26 1.43
N SER A 235 8.16 -9.50 2.61
CA SER A 235 8.56 -10.83 3.06
C SER A 235 7.39 -11.80 3.22
N VAL A 236 6.17 -11.29 3.42
CA VAL A 236 4.95 -12.09 3.55
C VAL A 236 4.39 -12.44 2.18
N VAL A 237 4.39 -11.47 1.25
CA VAL A 237 3.83 -11.63 -0.10
C VAL A 237 4.78 -12.42 -1.00
N PHE A 238 6.07 -12.10 -0.97
CA PHE A 238 7.07 -12.66 -1.89
C PHE A 238 7.97 -13.72 -1.24
N GLY A 239 7.82 -13.96 0.07
CA GLY A 239 8.62 -14.91 0.84
C GLY A 239 9.97 -14.38 1.31
N ASN A 240 10.44 -14.96 2.42
CA ASN A 240 11.71 -14.59 3.06
C ASN A 240 12.96 -14.87 2.23
N GLU A 241 12.83 -15.64 1.15
CA GLU A 241 13.93 -15.90 0.21
C GLU A 241 14.27 -14.68 -0.63
N PHE A 242 13.28 -13.82 -0.86
CA PHE A 242 13.41 -12.63 -1.71
C PHE A 242 13.47 -11.33 -0.93
N CYS A 243 12.81 -11.26 0.23
CA CYS A 243 12.70 -10.04 1.03
C CYS A 243 12.99 -10.33 2.49
N SER A 244 13.78 -9.47 3.12
CA SER A 244 14.08 -9.60 4.55
C SER A 244 12.85 -9.21 5.38
N PRO A 245 12.47 -10.01 6.40
CA PRO A 245 11.45 -9.61 7.34
C PRO A 245 11.83 -8.33 8.09
N ILE A 246 10.84 -7.49 8.36
CA ILE A 246 11.02 -6.31 9.21
C ILE A 246 11.32 -6.76 10.65
N THR A 247 12.39 -6.21 11.22
CA THR A 247 12.77 -6.47 12.62
C THR A 247 12.45 -5.30 13.52
N ASP A 248 13.31 -4.31 13.58
CA ASP A 248 13.25 -3.13 14.44
C ASP A 248 13.20 -1.80 13.66
N HIS A 249 13.30 -1.86 12.35
CA HIS A 249 13.22 -0.70 11.47
C HIS A 249 12.70 -1.08 10.09
N ILE A 250 12.27 -0.06 9.34
CA ILE A 250 12.05 -0.08 7.90
C ILE A 250 12.99 0.94 7.25
N THR A 251 13.19 0.84 5.95
CA THR A 251 14.11 1.69 5.21
C THR A 251 13.37 2.49 4.16
N LEU A 252 13.43 3.82 4.22
CA LEU A 252 13.01 4.67 3.12
C LEU A 252 14.19 4.85 2.17
N MET A 253 14.06 4.32 0.98
CA MET A 253 14.98 4.53 -0.13
C MET A 253 14.60 5.80 -0.87
N THR A 254 15.59 6.60 -1.26
CA THR A 254 15.36 7.82 -2.04
C THR A 254 16.35 7.90 -3.19
N GLN A 255 15.87 8.29 -4.36
CA GLN A 255 16.70 8.47 -5.56
C GLN A 255 16.38 9.80 -6.23
N GLU A 256 17.42 10.58 -6.51
CA GLU A 256 17.38 11.72 -7.42
C GLU A 256 18.08 11.35 -8.72
N TYR A 257 17.43 11.56 -9.85
CA TYR A 257 17.94 11.26 -11.17
C TYR A 257 18.49 12.53 -11.85
N THR A 258 19.37 12.36 -12.82
CA THR A 258 19.96 13.47 -13.61
C THR A 258 18.96 14.09 -14.59
N MET A 259 17.85 13.44 -14.86
CA MET A 259 16.73 13.88 -15.71
C MET A 259 15.43 13.23 -15.26
N ASN A 260 14.31 13.63 -15.83
CA ASN A 260 13.02 13.01 -15.54
C ASN A 260 13.02 11.52 -15.91
N ARG A 261 12.29 10.71 -15.14
CA ARG A 261 12.21 9.26 -15.35
C ARG A 261 11.64 8.91 -16.72
N SER A 262 10.61 9.62 -17.19
CA SER A 262 10.06 9.47 -18.55
C SER A 262 11.10 9.68 -19.64
N ASP A 263 12.00 10.65 -19.49
CA ASP A 263 13.07 10.91 -20.45
C ASP A 263 14.10 9.78 -20.48
N ILE A 264 14.36 9.15 -19.33
CA ILE A 264 15.22 7.96 -19.23
C ILE A 264 14.61 6.80 -20.01
N PHE A 265 13.32 6.54 -19.87
CA PHE A 265 12.61 5.49 -20.61
C PHE A 265 12.68 5.71 -22.13
N ILE A 266 12.57 6.96 -22.58
CA ILE A 266 12.67 7.31 -24.00
C ILE A 266 14.08 7.08 -24.54
N GLN A 267 15.12 7.42 -23.74
CA GLN A 267 16.52 7.30 -24.19
C GLN A 267 17.07 5.88 -24.14
N ASP A 268 16.59 5.05 -23.22
CA ASP A 268 17.06 3.67 -23.05
C ASP A 268 15.92 2.69 -22.80
N PRO A 269 15.02 2.50 -23.80
CA PRO A 269 13.82 1.66 -23.63
C PRO A 269 14.12 0.19 -23.38
N ASP A 270 15.31 -0.29 -23.81
CA ASP A 270 15.63 -1.71 -23.78
C ASP A 270 16.46 -2.16 -22.57
N LYS A 271 16.97 -1.24 -21.76
CA LYS A 271 17.96 -1.62 -20.74
C LYS A 271 17.48 -1.62 -19.30
N GLY A 272 16.39 -0.92 -18.99
CA GLY A 272 15.86 -0.88 -17.62
C GLY A 272 16.90 -0.54 -16.52
N ASP A 273 18.12 -0.17 -16.89
CA ASP A 273 19.20 0.15 -15.97
C ASP A 273 19.23 1.65 -15.70
N PHE A 274 18.39 2.07 -14.76
CA PHE A 274 18.35 3.44 -14.29
C PHE A 274 19.58 3.85 -13.47
N ALA A 275 20.41 2.91 -13.06
CA ALA A 275 21.53 3.16 -12.14
C ALA A 275 22.52 4.20 -12.68
N GLN A 276 22.74 4.24 -14.00
CA GLN A 276 23.63 5.23 -14.63
C GLN A 276 23.10 6.68 -14.59
N TYR A 277 21.80 6.85 -14.36
CA TYR A 277 21.11 8.14 -14.29
C TYR A 277 20.88 8.62 -12.86
N ILE A 278 21.19 7.79 -11.85
CA ILE A 278 21.08 8.18 -10.46
C ILE A 278 22.13 9.24 -10.15
N LYS A 279 21.68 10.41 -9.75
CA LYS A 279 22.51 11.51 -9.28
C LYS A 279 22.85 11.35 -7.81
N GLU A 280 21.87 10.98 -7.00
CA GLU A 280 22.01 10.77 -5.57
C GLU A 280 21.07 9.65 -5.11
N GLU A 281 21.54 8.79 -4.23
CA GLU A 281 20.76 7.74 -3.58
C GLU A 281 21.06 7.73 -2.08
N ASN A 282 20.01 7.69 -1.27
CA ASN A 282 20.16 7.60 0.19
C ASN A 282 19.21 6.53 0.76
N GLU A 283 19.64 5.97 1.90
CA GLU A 283 18.86 5.07 2.73
C GLU A 283 18.61 5.73 4.09
N TYR A 284 17.34 5.84 4.49
CA TYR A 284 16.95 6.39 5.78
C TYR A 284 16.32 5.29 6.63
N VAL A 285 16.92 5.03 7.79
CA VAL A 285 16.43 4.04 8.74
C VAL A 285 15.35 4.66 9.60
N ILE A 286 14.17 4.04 9.58
CA ILE A 286 12.98 4.47 10.32
C ILE A 286 12.69 3.41 11.39
N PRO A 287 12.87 3.72 12.67
CA PRO A 287 12.56 2.78 13.75
C PRO A 287 11.08 2.39 13.71
N VAL A 288 10.77 1.14 14.02
CA VAL A 288 9.40 0.67 14.18
C VAL A 288 9.18 0.12 15.57
N ALA A 289 7.98 0.34 16.12
CA ALA A 289 7.57 -0.22 17.39
C ALA A 289 7.30 -1.74 17.27
N GLU A 290 6.98 -2.37 18.40
CA GLU A 290 6.49 -3.74 18.41
C GLU A 290 5.25 -3.88 17.51
N LYS A 291 5.16 -5.00 16.81
CA LYS A 291 4.01 -5.29 15.94
C LYS A 291 2.72 -5.47 16.75
N LEU A 292 1.61 -5.13 16.10
CA LEU A 292 0.27 -5.35 16.65
C LEU A 292 0.01 -6.85 16.89
N ASP A 293 -0.85 -7.14 17.86
CA ASP A 293 -1.25 -8.52 18.16
C ASP A 293 -2.13 -9.08 17.04
N THR A 294 -1.97 -10.36 16.78
CA THR A 294 -2.76 -11.08 15.78
C THR A 294 -3.56 -12.20 16.44
N LYS A 295 -4.70 -12.55 15.83
CA LYS A 295 -5.53 -13.70 16.20
C LYS A 295 -5.66 -14.66 15.04
N MET A 296 -5.91 -15.92 15.36
CA MET A 296 -6.13 -16.98 14.39
C MET A 296 -7.58 -17.47 14.49
N PHE A 297 -8.20 -17.64 13.35
CA PHE A 297 -9.51 -18.25 13.18
C PHE A 297 -9.38 -19.40 12.20
N TYR A 298 -10.09 -20.50 12.45
CA TYR A 298 -9.90 -21.74 11.70
C TYR A 298 -11.20 -22.19 11.06
N SER A 299 -11.08 -22.84 9.92
CA SER A 299 -12.14 -23.61 9.27
C SER A 299 -11.62 -25.02 8.99
N GLU A 300 -12.45 -26.03 9.19
CA GLU A 300 -12.09 -27.42 8.87
C GLU A 300 -11.91 -27.64 7.35
N GLU A 301 -12.55 -26.79 6.54
CA GLU A 301 -12.61 -26.97 5.08
C GLU A 301 -11.67 -26.03 4.32
N LYS A 302 -11.39 -24.85 4.88
CA LYS A 302 -10.80 -23.71 4.14
C LYS A 302 -9.60 -23.09 4.86
N GLY A 303 -8.89 -23.87 5.67
CA GLY A 303 -7.65 -23.44 6.29
C GLY A 303 -7.83 -22.47 7.45
N TYR A 304 -7.06 -21.39 7.47
CA TYR A 304 -7.10 -20.42 8.57
C TYR A 304 -7.07 -18.97 8.08
N VAL A 305 -7.53 -18.10 8.96
CA VAL A 305 -7.38 -16.65 8.85
C VAL A 305 -6.53 -16.17 10.03
N LYS A 306 -5.46 -15.43 9.73
CA LYS A 306 -4.70 -14.66 10.70
C LYS A 306 -5.08 -13.18 10.53
N ILE A 307 -5.51 -12.53 11.60
CA ILE A 307 -6.03 -11.16 11.57
C ILE A 307 -5.40 -10.31 12.66
N SER A 308 -5.15 -9.06 12.36
CA SER A 308 -4.78 -7.97 13.26
C SER A 308 -5.82 -6.85 13.21
N PRO A 309 -5.66 -5.77 13.99
CA PRO A 309 -6.48 -4.57 13.83
C PRO A 309 -6.42 -3.90 12.46
N ILE A 310 -5.34 -4.08 11.69
CA ILE A 310 -5.08 -3.34 10.45
C ILE A 310 -5.01 -4.21 9.20
N ALA A 311 -4.83 -5.53 9.37
CA ALA A 311 -4.68 -6.43 8.24
C ALA A 311 -5.18 -7.84 8.55
N MET A 312 -5.35 -8.62 7.49
CA MET A 312 -5.69 -10.03 7.57
C MET A 312 -4.99 -10.80 6.44
N ILE A 313 -4.60 -12.03 6.71
CA ILE A 313 -4.21 -13.02 5.70
C ILE A 313 -5.10 -14.25 5.82
N TRP A 314 -5.60 -14.72 4.69
CA TRP A 314 -6.26 -16.02 4.57
C TRP A 314 -5.33 -17.01 3.88
N ASP A 315 -5.11 -18.15 4.51
CA ASP A 315 -4.44 -19.31 3.93
C ASP A 315 -5.45 -20.44 3.79
N SER A 316 -5.90 -20.68 2.57
CA SER A 316 -6.93 -21.68 2.25
C SER A 316 -6.45 -23.12 2.43
N THR A 317 -5.14 -23.33 2.50
CA THR A 317 -4.51 -24.66 2.63
C THR A 317 -4.30 -25.08 4.08
N GLY A 318 -4.43 -24.13 5.02
CA GLY A 318 -4.07 -24.37 6.42
C GLY A 318 -2.59 -24.63 6.65
N GLY A 319 -1.73 -24.17 5.72
CA GLY A 319 -0.29 -24.37 5.77
C GLY A 319 0.18 -25.77 5.32
N THR A 320 -0.70 -26.55 4.68
CA THR A 320 -0.40 -27.93 4.27
C THR A 320 0.07 -28.05 2.83
N GLU A 321 -0.23 -27.06 1.98
CA GLU A 321 0.08 -27.04 0.56
C GLU A 321 0.76 -25.73 0.17
N THR A 322 1.42 -25.72 -0.98
CA THR A 322 2.10 -24.55 -1.53
C THR A 322 1.24 -23.75 -2.52
N LYS A 323 0.07 -24.29 -2.90
CA LYS A 323 -0.89 -23.62 -3.77
C LYS A 323 -2.29 -23.82 -3.24
N GLY A 324 -2.99 -22.75 -2.98
CA GLY A 324 -4.35 -22.70 -2.45
C GLY A 324 -5.35 -22.09 -3.41
N GLU A 325 -6.41 -21.52 -2.86
CA GLU A 325 -7.42 -20.77 -3.63
C GLU A 325 -6.88 -19.38 -3.99
N ASP A 326 -7.14 -18.95 -5.22
CA ASP A 326 -6.76 -17.63 -5.71
C ASP A 326 -7.72 -16.56 -5.14
N ILE A 327 -7.25 -15.32 -5.08
CA ILE A 327 -8.04 -14.15 -4.74
C ILE A 327 -9.29 -14.01 -5.64
N ASP A 328 -9.18 -14.38 -6.91
CA ASP A 328 -10.27 -14.33 -7.88
C ASP A 328 -11.43 -15.28 -7.52
N SER A 329 -11.21 -16.26 -6.63
CA SER A 329 -12.25 -17.12 -6.10
C SER A 329 -13.08 -16.48 -4.97
N VAL A 330 -12.66 -15.32 -4.46
CA VAL A 330 -13.33 -14.66 -3.34
C VAL A 330 -14.50 -13.81 -3.84
N ASN A 331 -15.73 -14.23 -3.49
CA ASN A 331 -16.96 -13.50 -3.85
C ASN A 331 -17.49 -12.66 -2.68
N SER A 332 -17.15 -13.02 -1.45
CA SER A 332 -17.54 -12.24 -0.27
C SER A 332 -16.59 -12.50 0.90
N PHE A 333 -16.33 -11.42 1.63
CA PHE A 333 -15.54 -11.47 2.84
C PHE A 333 -16.14 -10.53 3.90
N LYS A 334 -16.47 -11.09 5.07
CA LYS A 334 -17.16 -10.40 6.15
C LYS A 334 -16.60 -10.77 7.52
N ILE A 335 -16.48 -9.79 8.40
CA ILE A 335 -16.16 -9.96 9.81
C ILE A 335 -17.45 -9.71 10.61
N THR A 336 -17.83 -10.64 11.49
CA THR A 336 -18.95 -10.49 12.43
C THR A 336 -18.41 -10.32 13.82
N PHE A 337 -18.82 -9.26 14.51
CA PHE A 337 -18.43 -8.99 15.89
C PHE A 337 -19.39 -9.64 16.91
N LYS A 338 -18.96 -9.73 18.17
CA LYS A 338 -19.71 -10.38 19.27
C LYS A 338 -21.03 -9.67 19.63
N ASP A 339 -21.13 -8.38 19.32
CA ASP A 339 -22.34 -7.58 19.49
C ASP A 339 -23.35 -7.76 18.34
N GLY A 340 -22.97 -8.54 17.32
CA GLY A 340 -23.78 -8.81 16.13
C GLY A 340 -23.60 -7.79 15.01
N SER A 341 -22.78 -6.76 15.21
CA SER A 341 -22.41 -5.87 14.11
C SER A 341 -21.52 -6.57 13.08
N GLU A 342 -21.50 -6.05 11.87
CA GLU A 342 -20.77 -6.64 10.76
C GLU A 342 -19.88 -5.61 10.07
N TYR A 343 -18.70 -6.04 9.65
CA TYR A 343 -17.85 -5.34 8.70
C TYR A 343 -17.80 -6.14 7.41
N LEU A 344 -18.52 -5.66 6.40
CA LEU A 344 -18.44 -6.20 5.04
C LEU A 344 -17.19 -5.63 4.39
N VAL A 345 -16.14 -6.44 4.33
CA VAL A 345 -14.85 -6.04 3.76
C VAL A 345 -14.95 -6.02 2.24
N TYR A 346 -15.59 -7.07 1.67
CA TYR A 346 -15.77 -7.20 0.23
C TYR A 346 -17.00 -8.01 -0.12
N ASP A 347 -17.74 -7.58 -1.13
CA ASP A 347 -18.65 -8.36 -1.96
C ASP A 347 -18.74 -7.69 -3.36
N GLU A 348 -19.61 -8.20 -4.24
CA GLU A 348 -19.81 -7.66 -5.59
C GLU A 348 -20.24 -6.16 -5.63
N ASN A 349 -20.75 -5.63 -4.52
CA ASN A 349 -21.27 -4.27 -4.43
C ASN A 349 -20.44 -3.36 -3.50
N THR A 350 -19.61 -3.95 -2.65
CA THR A 350 -18.86 -3.23 -1.60
C THR A 350 -17.41 -3.72 -1.54
N ALA A 351 -16.48 -2.78 -1.48
CA ALA A 351 -15.05 -3.05 -1.34
C ALA A 351 -14.43 -2.12 -0.28
N SER A 352 -14.82 -2.32 0.99
CA SER A 352 -14.37 -1.48 2.10
C SER A 352 -13.04 -1.96 2.70
N TYR A 353 -11.99 -1.93 1.92
CA TYR A 353 -10.62 -2.23 2.34
C TYR A 353 -9.66 -1.15 1.81
N GLY A 354 -8.48 -1.05 2.42
CA GLY A 354 -7.43 -0.13 1.98
C GLY A 354 -6.65 -0.66 0.78
N TYR A 355 -6.19 -1.92 0.89
CA TYR A 355 -5.41 -2.58 -0.16
C TYR A 355 -5.52 -4.09 -0.05
N ILE A 356 -5.53 -4.80 -1.18
CA ILE A 356 -5.63 -6.26 -1.23
C ILE A 356 -4.64 -6.84 -2.24
N CYS A 357 -4.06 -8.00 -1.94
CA CYS A 357 -3.16 -8.73 -2.82
C CYS A 357 -3.38 -10.24 -2.69
N GLY A 358 -3.32 -10.94 -3.81
CA GLY A 358 -3.28 -12.40 -3.82
C GLY A 358 -1.98 -12.94 -3.27
N THR A 359 -2.03 -14.13 -2.69
CA THR A 359 -0.86 -14.92 -2.29
C THR A 359 -0.98 -16.30 -2.93
N ASP A 360 0.09 -17.11 -2.88
CA ASP A 360 0.05 -18.49 -3.43
C ASP A 360 -1.04 -19.36 -2.77
N THR A 361 -1.45 -19.04 -1.56
CA THR A 361 -2.39 -19.87 -0.76
C THR A 361 -3.71 -19.19 -0.43
N GLY A 362 -3.94 -17.96 -0.92
CA GLY A 362 -5.13 -17.19 -0.64
C GLY A 362 -4.95 -15.70 -0.93
N PHE A 363 -5.19 -14.84 0.06
CA PHE A 363 -5.00 -13.40 -0.08
C PHE A 363 -4.60 -12.73 1.24
N ILE A 364 -4.07 -11.53 1.11
CA ILE A 364 -3.83 -10.59 2.20
C ILE A 364 -4.61 -9.31 1.94
N VAL A 365 -5.19 -8.72 2.97
CA VAL A 365 -5.91 -7.46 2.89
C VAL A 365 -5.50 -6.52 4.01
N LEU A 366 -5.27 -5.26 3.66
CA LEU A 366 -5.12 -4.15 4.60
C LEU A 366 -6.47 -3.46 4.74
N PHE A 367 -6.89 -3.18 5.96
CA PHE A 367 -8.20 -2.58 6.21
C PHE A 367 -8.15 -1.05 6.08
N ASN A 368 -9.24 -0.47 5.61
CA ASN A 368 -9.47 0.97 5.64
C ASN A 368 -10.09 1.45 6.98
N ARG A 369 -10.23 0.54 7.95
CA ARG A 369 -10.72 0.81 9.30
C ARG A 369 -9.98 -0.05 10.32
N LEU A 370 -9.99 0.34 11.60
CA LEU A 370 -9.50 -0.52 12.67
C LEU A 370 -10.51 -1.62 12.99
N ALA A 371 -10.09 -2.88 12.85
CA ALA A 371 -10.90 -4.03 13.25
C ALA A 371 -10.66 -4.32 14.73
N ASP A 372 -11.72 -4.27 15.55
CA ASP A 372 -11.64 -4.66 16.97
C ASP A 372 -11.51 -6.16 17.10
N THR A 373 -10.28 -6.66 16.98
CA THR A 373 -9.98 -8.09 17.00
C THR A 373 -10.39 -8.79 18.29
N ASP A 374 -10.51 -8.08 19.42
CA ASP A 374 -10.97 -8.64 20.68
C ASP A 374 -12.45 -8.98 20.65
N ASN A 375 -13.21 -8.28 19.83
CA ASN A 375 -14.65 -8.43 19.69
C ASN A 375 -15.09 -9.24 18.46
N ILE A 376 -14.18 -9.81 17.68
CA ILE A 376 -14.55 -10.69 16.56
C ILE A 376 -15.19 -11.98 17.12
N ALA A 377 -16.36 -12.31 16.60
CA ALA A 377 -17.05 -13.56 16.85
C ALA A 377 -16.68 -14.62 15.81
N LYS A 378 -16.63 -14.23 14.53
CA LYS A 378 -16.26 -15.08 13.39
C LYS A 378 -15.90 -14.25 12.17
N ILE A 379 -15.23 -14.91 11.23
CA ILE A 379 -14.94 -14.39 9.89
C ILE A 379 -15.62 -15.30 8.89
N THR A 380 -16.25 -14.75 7.86
CA THR A 380 -16.93 -15.55 6.83
C THR A 380 -16.33 -15.21 5.48
N ILE A 381 -15.80 -16.20 4.75
CA ILE A 381 -15.27 -16.06 3.38
C ILE A 381 -16.08 -17.00 2.49
N ASN A 382 -16.71 -16.48 1.43
CA ASN A 382 -17.56 -17.25 0.52
C ASN A 382 -18.63 -18.11 1.22
N GLY A 383 -19.19 -17.63 2.34
CA GLY A 383 -20.18 -18.35 3.13
C GLY A 383 -19.61 -19.40 4.08
N VAL A 384 -18.29 -19.61 4.11
CA VAL A 384 -17.62 -20.52 5.07
C VAL A 384 -17.16 -19.74 6.29
N ASP A 385 -17.54 -20.21 7.46
CA ASP A 385 -17.20 -19.59 8.75
C ASP A 385 -15.85 -20.08 9.27
N PHE A 386 -15.06 -19.14 9.78
CA PHE A 386 -13.82 -19.34 10.54
C PHE A 386 -14.05 -18.88 11.98
N THR A 387 -13.77 -19.73 12.94
CA THR A 387 -14.03 -19.50 14.38
C THR A 387 -12.82 -19.84 15.26
#